data_8cc312de1f2a6beb60d6811759565814
#
_entry.id   8cc312de1f2a6beb60d6811759565814
#
_cell.length_a   1.000
_cell.length_b   1.000
_cell.length_c   1.000
_cell.angle_alpha   90.00
_cell.angle_beta   90.00
_cell.angle_gamma   90.00
#
_symmetry.space_group_name_H-M   'P 1'
#
loop_
_entity.id
_entity.type
_entity.pdbx_description
1 polymer ?
#
loop_
_entity_poly.entity_id
_entity_poly.type
_entity_poly.pdbx_seq_one_letter_code
_entity_poly.pdbx_strand_id
1 'polypeptide(L)'
;METKRAADTAPILRISHLGKTFGDHVVLRDISLDVLPGEVISVIGSSGSGKSTMLRCVNLLETPTSGEIRYRGQDILRGEMPLTEYRARVGMVFQQFNLFGNMNVLANCVRPQQIVLRRSREEAEENAMKYLGEVGMAAYVNARPSQLSGGQKQRVAIARTLAMTPDVILFDEPTSALDPEMVDGVLDVMRDLAAGGMTMLIVTHEMAFARDVSSRVIFMDDGLIAEEGTAEELFSHPHEERTRAFLSRYLGGRRE
;
A
#
# COMPACT_ATOMS: atom_id res chain seq x y z
N MET A 1 -7.38 15.73 28.13
CA MET A 1 -8.67 15.15 27.67
C MET A 1 -8.48 14.43 26.32
N GLU A 2 -7.46 13.56 26.16
CA GLU A 2 -7.04 12.98 24.85
C GLU A 2 -6.41 11.58 24.97
N THR A 3 -7.05 10.65 25.65
CA THR A 3 -6.56 9.26 25.70
C THR A 3 -7.69 8.23 25.69
N LYS A 4 -8.77 8.50 24.92
CA LYS A 4 -9.94 7.62 24.95
C LYS A 4 -10.52 7.24 23.57
N ARG A 5 -9.73 7.31 22.47
CA ARG A 5 -10.25 7.03 21.11
C ARG A 5 -9.72 5.77 20.42
N ALA A 6 -8.77 5.03 20.98
CA ALA A 6 -8.15 3.87 20.30
C ALA A 6 -8.72 2.49 20.69
N ALA A 7 -9.64 2.40 21.66
CA ALA A 7 -9.99 1.11 22.28
C ALA A 7 -11.25 0.41 21.72
N ASP A 8 -11.99 0.99 20.74
CA ASP A 8 -13.31 0.46 20.35
C ASP A 8 -13.56 0.36 18.84
N THR A 9 -12.54 0.57 18.00
CA THR A 9 -12.71 0.48 16.53
C THR A 9 -12.21 -0.88 16.05
N ALA A 10 -13.13 -1.72 15.54
CA ALA A 10 -12.77 -3.01 14.96
C ALA A 10 -11.83 -2.82 13.75
N PRO A 11 -10.79 -3.63 13.60
CA PRO A 11 -9.87 -3.52 12.49
C PRO A 11 -10.58 -3.77 11.17
N ILE A 12 -10.22 -3.00 10.15
CA ILE A 12 -10.71 -3.17 8.79
C ILE A 12 -10.05 -4.37 8.10
N LEU A 13 -8.76 -4.58 8.40
CA LEU A 13 -8.02 -5.80 8.05
C LEU A 13 -7.42 -6.40 9.31
N ARG A 14 -7.58 -7.71 9.47
CA ARG A 14 -6.89 -8.51 10.47
C ARG A 14 -6.13 -9.62 9.79
N ILE A 15 -4.85 -9.66 10.03
CA ILE A 15 -3.92 -10.69 9.56
C ILE A 15 -3.48 -11.46 10.79
N SER A 16 -3.63 -12.80 10.79
CA SER A 16 -3.30 -13.63 11.96
C SER A 16 -2.44 -14.81 11.53
N HIS A 17 -1.25 -14.91 12.12
CA HIS A 17 -0.31 -16.02 11.92
C HIS A 17 -0.02 -16.33 10.45
N LEU A 18 0.09 -15.27 9.61
CA LEU A 18 0.30 -15.41 8.17
C LEU A 18 1.69 -15.96 7.90
N GLY A 19 1.73 -17.12 7.25
CA GLY A 19 2.95 -17.78 6.79
C GLY A 19 2.98 -17.96 5.29
N LYS A 20 4.18 -17.88 4.68
CA LYS A 20 4.37 -18.17 3.26
C LYS A 20 5.69 -18.88 3.02
N THR A 21 5.61 -20.01 2.34
CA THR A 21 6.75 -20.82 1.91
C THR A 21 6.68 -21.02 0.38
N PHE A 22 7.82 -20.91 -0.31
CA PHE A 22 7.99 -21.23 -1.71
C PHE A 22 8.95 -22.44 -1.83
N GLY A 23 8.42 -23.59 -2.19
CA GLY A 23 9.18 -24.84 -2.10
C GLY A 23 9.65 -25.05 -0.65
N ASP A 24 10.97 -25.14 -0.44
CA ASP A 24 11.58 -25.30 0.90
C ASP A 24 11.97 -23.94 1.54
N HIS A 25 11.78 -22.82 0.84
CA HIS A 25 12.17 -21.51 1.33
C HIS A 25 11.03 -20.81 2.06
N VAL A 26 11.17 -20.64 3.37
CA VAL A 26 10.23 -19.90 4.22
C VAL A 26 10.51 -18.40 4.09
N VAL A 27 9.52 -17.64 3.60
CA VAL A 27 9.61 -16.18 3.39
C VAL A 27 8.85 -15.41 4.47
N LEU A 28 7.66 -15.89 4.85
CA LEU A 28 6.92 -15.36 5.99
C LEU A 28 6.75 -16.48 7.00
N ARG A 29 7.12 -16.21 8.25
CA ARG A 29 7.09 -17.22 9.32
C ARG A 29 5.82 -17.12 10.15
N ASP A 30 5.56 -15.92 10.69
CA ASP A 30 4.39 -15.65 11.54
C ASP A 30 4.14 -14.14 11.54
N ILE A 31 3.28 -13.66 10.65
CA ILE A 31 2.91 -12.25 10.59
C ILE A 31 1.51 -12.07 11.15
N SER A 32 1.40 -11.30 12.22
CA SER A 32 0.12 -10.91 12.80
C SER A 32 0.03 -9.40 12.88
N LEU A 33 -1.06 -8.82 12.32
CA LEU A 33 -1.22 -7.38 12.17
C LEU A 33 -2.70 -7.02 12.08
N ASP A 34 -3.14 -6.07 12.88
CA ASP A 34 -4.44 -5.39 12.75
C ASP A 34 -4.23 -4.03 12.08
N VAL A 35 -5.07 -3.69 11.09
CA VAL A 35 -5.09 -2.37 10.42
C VAL A 35 -6.42 -1.70 10.75
N LEU A 36 -6.38 -0.53 11.36
CA LEU A 36 -7.56 0.24 11.72
C LEU A 36 -8.02 1.15 10.57
N PRO A 37 -9.32 1.49 10.48
CA PRO A 37 -9.80 2.47 9.49
C PRO A 37 -9.09 3.83 9.66
N GLY A 38 -8.62 4.41 8.55
CA GLY A 38 -7.89 5.68 8.51
C GLY A 38 -6.44 5.59 9.00
N GLU A 39 -5.94 4.41 9.34
CA GLU A 39 -4.56 4.20 9.76
C GLU A 39 -3.61 4.16 8.57
N VAL A 40 -2.46 4.81 8.71
CA VAL A 40 -1.35 4.72 7.76
C VAL A 40 -0.22 3.95 8.43
N ILE A 41 0.07 2.76 7.90
CA ILE A 41 1.13 1.90 8.39
C ILE A 41 2.24 1.81 7.35
N SER A 42 3.46 2.21 7.71
CA SER A 42 4.64 1.93 6.88
C SER A 42 5.34 0.66 7.32
N VAL A 43 5.70 -0.17 6.35
CA VAL A 43 6.46 -1.40 6.55
C VAL A 43 7.86 -1.18 5.98
N ILE A 44 8.84 -1.18 6.86
CA ILE A 44 10.25 -0.99 6.53
C ILE A 44 11.05 -2.27 6.86
N GLY A 45 12.27 -2.37 6.38
CA GLY A 45 13.15 -3.52 6.64
C GLY A 45 14.06 -3.83 5.47
N SER A 46 15.02 -4.73 5.69
CA SER A 46 16.02 -5.10 4.69
C SER A 46 15.38 -5.75 3.43
N SER A 47 16.12 -5.71 2.31
CA SER A 47 15.73 -6.45 1.12
C SER A 47 15.62 -7.94 1.44
N GLY A 48 14.59 -8.61 0.94
CA GLY A 48 14.36 -10.03 1.20
C GLY A 48 13.68 -10.35 2.55
N SER A 49 13.35 -9.36 3.39
CA SER A 49 12.66 -9.62 4.68
C SER A 49 11.19 -10.05 4.56
N GLY A 50 10.63 -10.13 3.34
CA GLY A 50 9.27 -10.63 3.09
C GLY A 50 8.20 -9.56 2.91
N LYS A 51 8.52 -8.26 2.96
CA LYS A 51 7.55 -7.13 2.88
C LYS A 51 6.58 -7.20 1.70
N SER A 52 7.11 -7.28 0.48
CA SER A 52 6.29 -7.38 -0.75
C SER A 52 5.50 -8.69 -0.79
N THR A 53 6.07 -9.78 -0.28
CA THR A 53 5.37 -11.08 -0.18
C THR A 53 4.19 -10.97 0.78
N MET A 54 4.35 -10.29 1.92
CA MET A 54 3.27 -10.02 2.85
C MET A 54 2.13 -9.26 2.17
N LEU A 55 2.40 -8.12 1.50
CA LEU A 55 1.37 -7.36 0.78
C LEU A 55 0.66 -8.20 -0.29
N ARG A 56 1.42 -9.01 -1.04
CA ARG A 56 0.85 -9.90 -2.07
C ARG A 56 -0.01 -11.00 -1.48
N CYS A 57 0.35 -11.52 -0.30
CA CYS A 57 -0.49 -12.45 0.44
C CYS A 57 -1.75 -11.76 0.95
N VAL A 58 -1.66 -10.54 1.49
CA VAL A 58 -2.82 -9.76 1.94
C VAL A 58 -3.80 -9.50 0.78
N ASN A 59 -3.32 -9.17 -0.41
CA ASN A 59 -4.17 -8.99 -1.60
C ASN A 59 -4.56 -10.31 -2.29
N LEU A 60 -4.07 -11.46 -1.79
CA LEU A 60 -4.23 -12.80 -2.39
C LEU A 60 -3.69 -12.93 -3.82
N LEU A 61 -2.72 -12.11 -4.21
CA LEU A 61 -1.91 -12.34 -5.41
C LEU A 61 -0.98 -13.54 -5.21
N GLU A 62 -0.58 -13.77 -3.97
CA GLU A 62 0.09 -14.97 -3.49
C GLU A 62 -0.80 -15.65 -2.46
N THR A 63 -1.04 -16.95 -2.61
CA THR A 63 -1.78 -17.71 -1.61
C THR A 63 -0.89 -17.96 -0.41
N PRO A 64 -1.27 -17.55 0.82
CA PRO A 64 -0.55 -17.89 2.03
C PRO A 64 -0.46 -19.43 2.22
N THR A 65 0.59 -19.89 2.88
CA THR A 65 0.75 -21.29 3.27
C THR A 65 -0.01 -21.61 4.55
N SER A 66 -0.12 -20.61 5.44
CA SER A 66 -0.83 -20.70 6.71
C SER A 66 -1.37 -19.33 7.15
N GLY A 67 -2.20 -19.34 8.18
CA GLY A 67 -2.76 -18.13 8.79
C GLY A 67 -4.16 -17.79 8.29
N GLU A 68 -4.61 -16.59 8.66
CA GLU A 68 -5.95 -16.10 8.38
C GLU A 68 -5.88 -14.62 7.95
N ILE A 69 -6.74 -14.24 7.01
CA ILE A 69 -6.92 -12.85 6.58
C ILE A 69 -8.40 -12.52 6.67
N ARG A 70 -8.76 -11.57 7.55
CA ARG A 70 -10.12 -11.07 7.68
C ARG A 70 -10.24 -9.63 7.19
N TYR A 71 -11.20 -9.38 6.33
CA TYR A 71 -11.61 -8.05 5.94
C TYR A 71 -13.00 -7.77 6.50
N ARG A 72 -13.13 -6.73 7.33
CA ARG A 72 -14.38 -6.40 8.05
C ARG A 72 -15.00 -7.63 8.75
N GLY A 73 -14.17 -8.49 9.34
CA GLY A 73 -14.57 -9.70 10.03
C GLY A 73 -14.80 -10.92 9.16
N GLN A 74 -14.91 -10.80 7.83
CA GLN A 74 -15.08 -11.92 6.90
C GLN A 74 -13.73 -12.59 6.59
N ASP A 75 -13.65 -13.90 6.66
CA ASP A 75 -12.47 -14.69 6.33
C ASP A 75 -12.35 -14.83 4.80
N ILE A 76 -11.33 -14.15 4.25
CA ILE A 76 -11.11 -14.09 2.80
C ILE A 76 -10.51 -15.40 2.28
N LEU A 77 -9.71 -16.09 3.08
CA LEU A 77 -9.11 -17.37 2.68
C LEU A 77 -10.15 -18.49 2.62
N ARG A 78 -11.21 -18.42 3.41
CA ARG A 78 -12.34 -19.35 3.35
C ARG A 78 -13.37 -19.00 2.29
N GLY A 79 -13.18 -17.91 1.57
CA GLY A 79 -14.09 -17.49 0.49
C GLY A 79 -15.41 -16.90 0.98
N GLU A 80 -15.46 -16.35 2.19
CA GLU A 80 -16.66 -15.67 2.73
C GLU A 80 -17.02 -14.39 1.94
N MET A 81 -16.08 -13.91 1.11
CA MET A 81 -16.29 -12.81 0.16
C MET A 81 -15.71 -13.19 -1.21
N PRO A 82 -16.36 -12.84 -2.33
CA PRO A 82 -15.77 -13.00 -3.66
C PRO A 82 -14.45 -12.24 -3.80
N LEU A 83 -13.40 -12.90 -4.32
CA LEU A 83 -12.06 -12.32 -4.43
C LEU A 83 -12.01 -11.05 -5.28
N THR A 84 -12.86 -10.94 -6.30
CA THR A 84 -12.99 -9.73 -7.14
C THR A 84 -13.54 -8.56 -6.34
N GLU A 85 -14.49 -8.80 -5.43
CA GLU A 85 -15.04 -7.80 -4.53
C GLU A 85 -14.00 -7.37 -3.50
N TYR A 86 -13.34 -8.35 -2.86
CA TYR A 86 -12.25 -8.07 -1.92
C TYR A 86 -11.17 -7.19 -2.53
N ARG A 87 -10.67 -7.53 -3.73
CA ARG A 87 -9.63 -6.74 -4.42
C ARG A 87 -10.10 -5.37 -4.88
N ALA A 88 -11.39 -5.16 -5.05
CA ALA A 88 -11.94 -3.82 -5.29
C ALA A 88 -11.90 -2.96 -4.02
N ARG A 89 -12.08 -3.59 -2.83
CA ARG A 89 -12.06 -2.92 -1.53
C ARG A 89 -10.65 -2.77 -0.96
N VAL A 90 -9.76 -3.73 -1.23
CA VAL A 90 -8.35 -3.71 -0.82
C VAL A 90 -7.52 -3.58 -2.09
N GLY A 91 -7.35 -2.33 -2.54
CA GLY A 91 -6.62 -1.98 -3.74
C GLY A 91 -5.12 -2.17 -3.57
N MET A 92 -4.40 -2.36 -4.69
CA MET A 92 -2.94 -2.49 -4.66
C MET A 92 -2.29 -1.62 -5.74
N VAL A 93 -1.27 -0.87 -5.33
CA VAL A 93 -0.38 -0.10 -6.19
C VAL A 93 0.98 -0.77 -6.17
N PHE A 94 1.49 -1.12 -7.35
CA PHE A 94 2.71 -1.90 -7.52
C PHE A 94 3.92 -1.02 -7.80
N GLN A 95 5.10 -1.55 -7.55
CA GLN A 95 6.38 -0.97 -7.97
C GLN A 95 6.46 -0.77 -9.49
N GLN A 96 6.02 -1.78 -10.26
CA GLN A 96 5.85 -1.68 -11.71
C GLN A 96 4.41 -1.27 -11.98
N PHE A 97 4.17 -0.10 -12.44
CA PHE A 97 2.90 0.60 -12.64
C PHE A 97 1.71 -0.26 -13.12
N ASN A 98 1.98 -1.36 -13.84
CA ASN A 98 1.01 -2.35 -14.35
C ASN A 98 -0.18 -1.72 -15.10
N LEU A 99 0.07 -0.64 -15.85
CA LEU A 99 -0.93 -0.03 -16.71
C LEU A 99 -1.19 -0.88 -17.95
N PHE A 100 -2.44 -0.90 -18.40
CA PHE A 100 -2.82 -1.53 -19.66
C PHE A 100 -2.23 -0.74 -20.83
N GLY A 101 -1.18 -1.24 -21.46
CA GLY A 101 -0.42 -0.53 -22.50
C GLY A 101 -1.21 -0.25 -23.78
N ASN A 102 -2.25 -1.03 -24.05
CA ASN A 102 -3.16 -0.87 -25.19
C ASN A 102 -4.31 0.14 -24.95
N MET A 103 -4.41 0.71 -23.73
CA MET A 103 -5.43 1.67 -23.31
C MET A 103 -4.80 3.03 -23.02
N ASN A 104 -5.54 4.12 -23.21
CA ASN A 104 -5.15 5.44 -22.74
C ASN A 104 -5.34 5.57 -21.23
N VAL A 105 -4.94 6.71 -20.65
CA VAL A 105 -5.02 7.01 -19.21
C VAL A 105 -6.46 6.89 -18.71
N LEU A 106 -7.41 7.53 -19.39
CA LEU A 106 -8.83 7.48 -18.99
C LEU A 106 -9.36 6.05 -19.00
N ALA A 107 -9.10 5.29 -20.06
CA ALA A 107 -9.58 3.92 -20.18
C ALA A 107 -8.95 2.99 -19.11
N ASN A 108 -7.70 3.24 -18.69
CA ASN A 108 -7.07 2.52 -17.58
C ASN A 108 -7.86 2.68 -16.27
N CYS A 109 -8.46 3.85 -16.02
CA CYS A 109 -9.25 4.11 -14.82
C CYS A 109 -10.73 3.71 -14.98
N VAL A 110 -11.31 3.79 -16.18
CA VAL A 110 -12.73 3.51 -16.46
C VAL A 110 -13.03 2.02 -16.52
N ARG A 111 -12.21 1.26 -17.28
CA ARG A 111 -12.53 -0.15 -17.57
C ARG A 111 -12.65 -1.05 -16.33
N PRO A 112 -11.78 -0.97 -15.32
CA PRO A 112 -11.95 -1.77 -14.09
C PRO A 112 -13.28 -1.52 -13.39
N GLN A 113 -13.73 -0.27 -13.31
CA GLN A 113 -14.99 0.10 -12.69
C GLN A 113 -16.19 -0.53 -13.41
N GLN A 114 -16.20 -0.49 -14.76
CA GLN A 114 -17.27 -1.09 -15.56
C GLN A 114 -17.33 -2.60 -15.40
N ILE A 115 -16.16 -3.28 -15.39
CA ILE A 115 -16.09 -4.75 -15.35
C ILE A 115 -16.42 -5.26 -13.95
N VAL A 116 -15.83 -4.67 -12.91
CA VAL A 116 -15.91 -5.18 -11.53
C VAL A 116 -17.09 -4.57 -10.77
N LEU A 117 -17.22 -3.23 -10.81
CA LEU A 117 -18.25 -2.50 -10.05
C LEU A 117 -19.56 -2.34 -10.82
N ARG A 118 -19.60 -2.74 -12.11
CA ARG A 118 -20.77 -2.61 -12.99
C ARG A 118 -21.28 -1.19 -13.14
N ARG A 119 -20.41 -0.18 -12.93
CA ARG A 119 -20.78 1.23 -13.15
C ARG A 119 -21.10 1.49 -14.63
N SER A 120 -22.03 2.40 -14.87
CA SER A 120 -22.27 2.91 -16.23
C SER A 120 -21.00 3.57 -16.77
N ARG A 121 -20.97 3.84 -18.07
CA ARG A 121 -19.83 4.52 -18.69
C ARG A 121 -19.67 5.93 -18.14
N GLU A 122 -20.77 6.64 -18.02
CA GLU A 122 -20.84 8.03 -17.56
C GLU A 122 -20.35 8.14 -16.12
N GLU A 123 -20.87 7.30 -15.21
CA GLU A 123 -20.42 7.24 -13.81
C GLU A 123 -18.93 6.89 -13.68
N ALA A 124 -18.45 5.94 -14.49
CA ALA A 124 -17.06 5.51 -14.45
C ALA A 124 -16.10 6.58 -15.00
N GLU A 125 -16.52 7.32 -16.06
CA GLU A 125 -15.75 8.43 -16.63
C GLU A 125 -15.69 9.62 -15.67
N GLU A 126 -16.82 10.02 -15.07
CA GLU A 126 -16.86 11.09 -14.06
C GLU A 126 -15.95 10.79 -12.87
N ASN A 127 -16.08 9.59 -12.31
CA ASN A 127 -15.26 9.15 -11.19
C ASN A 127 -13.78 9.04 -11.56
N ALA A 128 -13.44 8.56 -12.76
CA ALA A 128 -12.07 8.50 -13.25
C ALA A 128 -11.48 9.90 -13.40
N MET A 129 -12.23 10.85 -13.98
CA MET A 129 -11.79 12.25 -14.14
C MET A 129 -11.53 12.93 -12.81
N LYS A 130 -12.38 12.67 -11.78
CA LYS A 130 -12.15 13.15 -10.42
C LYS A 130 -10.79 12.73 -9.91
N TYR A 131 -10.48 11.43 -9.87
CA TYR A 131 -9.22 10.94 -9.33
C TYR A 131 -8.00 11.27 -10.21
N LEU A 132 -8.16 11.32 -11.53
CA LEU A 132 -7.10 11.81 -12.41
C LEU A 132 -6.81 13.31 -12.16
N GLY A 133 -7.81 14.09 -11.78
CA GLY A 133 -7.62 15.47 -11.33
C GLY A 133 -6.84 15.56 -10.02
N GLU A 134 -7.22 14.76 -9.02
CA GLU A 134 -6.57 14.71 -7.70
C GLU A 134 -5.07 14.35 -7.80
N VAL A 135 -4.69 13.47 -8.72
CA VAL A 135 -3.28 13.10 -8.94
C VAL A 135 -2.56 13.97 -10.00
N GLY A 136 -3.20 15.05 -10.48
CA GLY A 136 -2.62 15.97 -11.47
C GLY A 136 -2.45 15.37 -12.88
N MET A 137 -3.30 14.40 -13.26
CA MET A 137 -3.22 13.70 -14.56
C MET A 137 -4.37 14.01 -15.52
N ALA A 138 -5.26 14.96 -15.19
CA ALA A 138 -6.40 15.32 -16.02
C ALA A 138 -6.04 15.79 -17.45
N ALA A 139 -4.90 16.48 -17.62
CA ALA A 139 -4.44 16.91 -18.94
C ALA A 139 -3.93 15.75 -19.83
N TYR A 140 -3.68 14.56 -19.25
CA TYR A 140 -3.09 13.41 -19.93
C TYR A 140 -4.08 12.28 -20.25
N VAL A 141 -5.38 12.51 -20.14
CA VAL A 141 -6.42 11.48 -20.24
C VAL A 141 -6.38 10.68 -21.55
N ASN A 142 -5.95 11.31 -22.64
CA ASN A 142 -5.85 10.68 -23.95
C ASN A 142 -4.47 10.04 -24.21
N ALA A 143 -3.46 10.30 -23.38
CA ALA A 143 -2.12 9.75 -23.53
C ALA A 143 -2.11 8.23 -23.28
N ARG A 144 -1.23 7.52 -23.97
CA ARG A 144 -0.95 6.10 -23.71
C ARG A 144 0.18 5.97 -22.68
N PRO A 145 0.29 4.85 -21.94
CA PRO A 145 1.36 4.63 -20.97
C PRO A 145 2.78 4.82 -21.55
N SER A 146 3.00 4.50 -22.82
CA SER A 146 4.29 4.71 -23.48
C SER A 146 4.71 6.18 -23.65
N GLN A 147 3.77 7.11 -23.52
CA GLN A 147 3.98 8.56 -23.64
C GLN A 147 4.18 9.25 -22.29
N LEU A 148 4.14 8.50 -21.19
CA LEU A 148 4.22 9.01 -19.84
C LEU A 148 5.58 8.74 -19.21
N SER A 149 6.04 9.67 -18.36
CA SER A 149 7.17 9.42 -17.46
C SER A 149 6.84 8.37 -16.40
N GLY A 150 7.85 7.85 -15.68
CA GLY A 150 7.66 6.90 -14.59
C GLY A 150 6.71 7.42 -13.50
N GLY A 151 6.95 8.64 -13.01
CA GLY A 151 6.09 9.27 -12.00
C GLY A 151 4.66 9.53 -12.48
N GLN A 152 4.48 9.89 -13.76
CA GLN A 152 3.15 10.03 -14.36
C GLN A 152 2.42 8.68 -14.42
N LYS A 153 3.11 7.59 -14.83
CA LYS A 153 2.53 6.23 -14.83
C LYS A 153 2.10 5.82 -13.43
N GLN A 154 2.91 6.11 -12.42
CA GLN A 154 2.60 5.77 -11.03
C GLN A 154 1.38 6.54 -10.53
N ARG A 155 1.31 7.84 -10.80
CA ARG A 155 0.12 8.63 -10.45
C ARG A 155 -1.15 8.13 -11.14
N VAL A 156 -1.07 7.70 -12.41
CA VAL A 156 -2.21 7.04 -13.10
C VAL A 156 -2.56 5.70 -12.43
N ALA A 157 -1.57 4.90 -12.00
CA ALA A 157 -1.83 3.65 -11.28
C ALA A 157 -2.53 3.89 -9.93
N ILE A 158 -2.14 4.96 -9.22
CA ILE A 158 -2.83 5.40 -7.99
C ILE A 158 -4.28 5.81 -8.33
N ALA A 159 -4.50 6.69 -9.32
CA ALA A 159 -5.84 7.11 -9.74
C ALA A 159 -6.73 5.93 -10.15
N ARG A 160 -6.19 4.96 -10.89
CA ARG A 160 -6.90 3.73 -11.26
C ARG A 160 -7.35 2.94 -10.03
N THR A 161 -6.49 2.85 -9.02
CA THR A 161 -6.82 2.16 -7.77
C THR A 161 -7.89 2.93 -6.98
N LEU A 162 -7.75 4.25 -6.86
CA LEU A 162 -8.74 5.13 -6.21
C LEU A 162 -10.11 5.10 -6.89
N ALA A 163 -10.13 5.00 -8.22
CA ALA A 163 -11.37 4.90 -9.00
C ALA A 163 -12.21 3.66 -8.66
N MET A 164 -11.61 2.62 -8.09
CA MET A 164 -12.34 1.48 -7.53
C MET A 164 -13.01 1.77 -6.19
N THR A 165 -12.79 2.96 -5.60
CA THR A 165 -13.30 3.36 -4.28
C THR A 165 -12.92 2.34 -3.19
N PRO A 166 -11.62 2.06 -3.02
CA PRO A 166 -11.14 1.09 -2.03
C PRO A 166 -11.29 1.62 -0.61
N ASP A 167 -11.42 0.70 0.34
CA ASP A 167 -11.38 1.00 1.78
C ASP A 167 -9.92 1.00 2.31
N VAL A 168 -9.04 0.24 1.67
CA VAL A 168 -7.61 0.12 2.00
C VAL A 168 -6.79 0.13 0.72
N ILE A 169 -5.65 0.81 0.72
CA ILE A 169 -4.68 0.75 -0.36
C ILE A 169 -3.36 0.16 0.16
N LEU A 170 -2.90 -0.87 -0.53
CA LEU A 170 -1.59 -1.48 -0.32
C LEU A 170 -0.61 -0.89 -1.33
N PHE A 171 0.51 -0.33 -0.87
CA PHE A 171 1.56 0.21 -1.72
C PHE A 171 2.82 -0.68 -1.63
N ASP A 172 3.20 -1.32 -2.72
CA ASP A 172 4.40 -2.15 -2.82
C ASP A 172 5.52 -1.36 -3.49
N GLU A 173 6.34 -0.68 -2.69
CA GLU A 173 7.49 0.14 -3.12
C GLU A 173 7.15 1.11 -4.27
N PRO A 174 6.19 2.04 -4.09
CA PRO A 174 5.63 2.83 -5.19
C PRO A 174 6.61 3.78 -5.87
N THR A 175 7.79 4.04 -5.28
CA THR A 175 8.81 4.95 -5.79
C THR A 175 10.06 4.24 -6.31
N SER A 176 10.26 2.95 -6.01
CA SER A 176 11.53 2.24 -6.28
C SER A 176 11.87 2.08 -7.77
N ALA A 177 10.90 2.24 -8.67
CA ALA A 177 11.11 2.18 -10.13
C ALA A 177 11.16 3.58 -10.79
N LEU A 178 11.31 4.64 -9.99
CA LEU A 178 11.29 6.03 -10.44
C LEU A 178 12.68 6.66 -10.40
N ASP A 179 12.91 7.58 -11.34
CA ASP A 179 14.03 8.49 -11.24
C ASP A 179 13.85 9.42 -10.02
N PRO A 180 14.93 9.81 -9.32
CA PRO A 180 14.85 10.64 -8.11
C PRO A 180 14.01 11.91 -8.25
N GLU A 181 14.10 12.57 -9.42
CA GLU A 181 13.35 13.81 -9.72
C GLU A 181 11.83 13.60 -9.76
N MET A 182 11.36 12.36 -9.88
CA MET A 182 9.94 12.02 -9.99
C MET A 182 9.33 11.48 -8.69
N VAL A 183 10.15 11.20 -7.69
CA VAL A 183 9.73 10.59 -6.43
C VAL A 183 8.80 11.51 -5.66
N ASP A 184 9.19 12.77 -5.47
CA ASP A 184 8.44 13.73 -4.66
C ASP A 184 7.00 13.89 -5.12
N GLY A 185 6.76 13.98 -6.45
CA GLY A 185 5.40 14.13 -6.98
C GLY A 185 4.48 12.92 -6.74
N VAL A 186 5.04 11.73 -6.48
CA VAL A 186 4.26 10.54 -6.08
C VAL A 186 4.05 10.55 -4.57
N LEU A 187 5.07 10.92 -3.79
CA LEU A 187 4.98 11.01 -2.34
C LEU A 187 3.98 12.09 -1.91
N ASP A 188 3.89 13.22 -2.64
CA ASP A 188 2.91 14.27 -2.37
C ASP A 188 1.48 13.75 -2.53
N VAL A 189 1.18 13.02 -3.61
CA VAL A 189 -0.13 12.37 -3.76
C VAL A 189 -0.42 11.43 -2.59
N MET A 190 0.56 10.67 -2.12
CA MET A 190 0.36 9.76 -0.99
C MET A 190 0.18 10.52 0.34
N ARG A 191 0.83 11.68 0.53
CA ARG A 191 0.59 12.58 1.68
C ARG A 191 -0.85 13.10 1.68
N ASP A 192 -1.34 13.54 0.52
CA ASP A 192 -2.72 14.03 0.38
C ASP A 192 -3.75 12.92 0.69
N LEU A 193 -3.49 11.68 0.26
CA LEU A 193 -4.33 10.54 0.61
C LEU A 193 -4.33 10.25 2.12
N ALA A 194 -3.16 10.30 2.76
CA ALA A 194 -3.04 10.15 4.22
C ALA A 194 -3.82 11.25 4.96
N ALA A 195 -3.64 12.52 4.56
CA ALA A 195 -4.36 13.65 5.13
C ALA A 195 -5.88 13.55 4.91
N GLY A 196 -6.31 12.93 3.79
CA GLY A 196 -7.71 12.63 3.47
C GLY A 196 -8.30 11.45 4.28
N GLY A 197 -7.53 10.80 5.16
CA GLY A 197 -7.98 9.70 6.00
C GLY A 197 -8.04 8.34 5.29
N MET A 198 -7.34 8.16 4.17
CA MET A 198 -7.24 6.88 3.48
C MET A 198 -6.47 5.87 4.35
N THR A 199 -7.01 4.67 4.50
CA THR A 199 -6.31 3.56 5.15
C THR A 199 -5.24 3.03 4.22
N MET A 200 -3.98 3.01 4.66
CA MET A 200 -2.87 2.60 3.81
C MET A 200 -1.90 1.66 4.54
N LEU A 201 -1.43 0.63 3.82
CA LEU A 201 -0.30 -0.19 4.22
C LEU A 201 0.79 -0.05 3.16
N ILE A 202 1.95 0.52 3.53
CA ILE A 202 2.94 1.02 2.60
C ILE A 202 4.29 0.33 2.83
N VAL A 203 4.74 -0.48 1.90
CA VAL A 203 6.15 -0.92 1.85
C VAL A 203 6.95 0.18 1.17
N THR A 204 7.95 0.73 1.85
CA THR A 204 8.75 1.83 1.33
C THR A 204 10.19 1.82 1.84
N HIS A 205 11.08 2.42 1.05
CA HIS A 205 12.46 2.76 1.41
C HIS A 205 12.62 4.28 1.68
N GLU A 206 11.56 5.06 1.56
CA GLU A 206 11.53 6.50 1.81
C GLU A 206 11.33 6.76 3.31
N MET A 207 12.43 6.72 4.08
CA MET A 207 12.36 6.80 5.56
C MET A 207 11.80 8.12 6.07
N ALA A 208 12.13 9.25 5.42
CA ALA A 208 11.57 10.55 5.79
C ALA A 208 10.05 10.58 5.58
N PHE A 209 9.59 10.08 4.44
CA PHE A 209 8.16 9.95 4.16
C PHE A 209 7.46 9.04 5.17
N ALA A 210 8.01 7.85 5.45
CA ALA A 210 7.45 6.91 6.42
C ALA A 210 7.31 7.55 7.81
N ARG A 211 8.32 8.30 8.26
CA ARG A 211 8.28 9.03 9.54
C ARG A 211 7.20 10.10 9.58
N ASP A 212 7.05 10.84 8.47
CA ASP A 212 6.20 12.04 8.44
C ASP A 212 4.70 11.72 8.29
N VAL A 213 4.35 10.58 7.62
CA VAL A 213 2.95 10.27 7.29
C VAL A 213 2.34 9.13 8.10
N SER A 214 3.18 8.25 8.69
CA SER A 214 2.67 7.04 9.31
C SER A 214 2.23 7.27 10.75
N SER A 215 1.06 6.76 11.07
CA SER A 215 0.61 6.65 12.47
C SER A 215 1.34 5.51 13.20
N ARG A 216 1.71 4.45 12.46
CA ARG A 216 2.46 3.30 12.95
C ARG A 216 3.47 2.83 11.92
N VAL A 217 4.61 2.35 12.38
CA VAL A 217 5.66 1.78 11.54
C VAL A 217 5.98 0.37 12.03
N ILE A 218 6.20 -0.52 11.08
CA ILE A 218 6.55 -1.92 11.31
C ILE A 218 7.92 -2.17 10.70
N PHE A 219 8.84 -2.69 11.49
CA PHE A 219 10.11 -3.20 11.00
C PHE A 219 10.05 -4.71 10.81
N MET A 220 10.19 -5.16 9.55
CA MET A 220 10.25 -6.58 9.21
C MET A 220 11.69 -7.06 9.04
N ASP A 221 12.00 -8.17 9.66
CA ASP A 221 13.27 -8.88 9.52
C ASP A 221 13.04 -10.40 9.51
N ASP A 222 13.71 -11.09 8.60
CA ASP A 222 13.69 -12.57 8.47
C ASP A 222 12.27 -13.19 8.53
N GLY A 223 11.32 -12.57 7.83
CA GLY A 223 9.93 -13.07 7.72
C GLY A 223 9.07 -12.86 8.96
N LEU A 224 9.48 -12.01 9.89
CA LEU A 224 8.76 -11.66 11.11
C LEU A 224 8.58 -10.14 11.23
N ILE A 225 7.59 -9.70 12.00
CA ILE A 225 7.54 -8.35 12.54
C ILE A 225 8.48 -8.33 13.75
N ALA A 226 9.66 -7.74 13.58
CA ALA A 226 10.66 -7.68 14.63
C ALA A 226 10.38 -6.53 15.62
N GLU A 227 9.84 -5.42 15.13
CA GLU A 227 9.45 -4.28 15.97
C GLU A 227 8.30 -3.53 15.33
N GLU A 228 7.38 -3.02 16.13
CA GLU A 228 6.33 -2.10 15.71
C GLU A 228 6.13 -1.02 16.78
N GLY A 229 5.74 0.17 16.34
CA GLY A 229 5.48 1.30 17.23
C GLY A 229 4.99 2.51 16.45
N THR A 230 4.76 3.63 17.14
CA THR A 230 4.52 4.89 16.46
C THR A 230 5.74 5.29 15.63
N ALA A 231 5.53 6.13 14.60
CA ALA A 231 6.65 6.61 13.81
C ALA A 231 7.71 7.32 14.69
N GLU A 232 7.29 8.10 15.68
CA GLU A 232 8.19 8.78 16.61
C GLU A 232 9.03 7.80 17.43
N GLU A 233 8.41 6.77 18.02
CA GLU A 233 9.11 5.76 18.83
C GLU A 233 10.12 5.00 17.98
N LEU A 234 9.69 4.45 16.85
CA LEU A 234 10.53 3.56 16.05
C LEU A 234 11.70 4.30 15.37
N PHE A 235 11.51 5.55 14.92
CA PHE A 235 12.59 6.32 14.28
C PHE A 235 13.52 7.00 15.28
N SER A 236 13.05 7.34 16.49
CA SER A 236 13.84 8.08 17.49
C SER A 236 14.43 7.17 18.56
N HIS A 237 13.71 6.15 18.99
CA HIS A 237 14.06 5.28 20.11
C HIS A 237 13.80 3.80 19.82
N PRO A 238 14.34 3.22 18.72
CA PRO A 238 14.13 1.81 18.42
C PRO A 238 14.68 0.91 19.54
N HIS A 239 13.89 -0.07 19.96
CA HIS A 239 14.22 -1.00 21.05
C HIS A 239 15.08 -2.17 20.55
N GLU A 240 14.78 -2.68 19.36
CA GLU A 240 15.47 -3.83 18.80
C GLU A 240 16.83 -3.43 18.17
N GLU A 241 17.88 -4.22 18.44
CA GLU A 241 19.22 -3.95 17.91
C GLU A 241 19.24 -3.94 16.37
N ARG A 242 18.49 -4.85 15.75
CA ARG A 242 18.38 -4.94 14.29
C ARG A 242 17.68 -3.73 13.68
N THR A 243 16.67 -3.20 14.34
CA THR A 243 15.98 -1.95 13.93
C THR A 243 16.97 -0.78 14.01
N ARG A 244 17.72 -0.65 15.11
CA ARG A 244 18.77 0.37 15.27
C ARG A 244 19.82 0.28 14.17
N ALA A 245 20.33 -0.93 13.91
CA ALA A 245 21.33 -1.17 12.88
C ALA A 245 20.84 -0.86 11.47
N PHE A 246 19.55 -1.13 11.20
CA PHE A 246 18.91 -0.79 9.92
C PHE A 246 18.75 0.73 9.78
N LEU A 247 18.16 1.39 10.77
CA LEU A 247 17.87 2.82 10.72
C LEU A 247 19.14 3.68 10.74
N SER A 248 20.20 3.25 11.42
CA SER A 248 21.48 3.99 11.46
C SER A 248 22.08 4.19 10.06
N ARG A 249 21.84 3.29 9.12
CA ARG A 249 22.30 3.40 7.71
C ARG A 249 21.57 4.51 6.95
N TYR A 250 20.34 4.82 7.34
CA TYR A 250 19.49 5.83 6.69
C TYR A 250 19.53 7.17 7.42
N LEU A 251 19.68 7.15 8.75
CA LEU A 251 19.73 8.36 9.59
C LEU A 251 21.15 8.90 9.74
N GLY A 252 22.17 8.06 9.56
CA GLY A 252 23.60 8.43 9.66
C GLY A 252 24.16 9.24 8.49
N GLY A 253 23.42 9.40 7.39
CA GLY A 253 23.80 10.20 6.22
C GLY A 253 23.61 11.73 6.35
N ARG A 254 23.20 12.22 7.52
CA ARG A 254 23.06 13.67 7.83
C ARG A 254 24.02 14.12 8.95
N ARG A 255 25.27 13.68 8.88
CA ARG A 255 26.37 14.35 9.59
C ARG A 255 27.34 14.86 8.52
N GLU A 256 27.03 16.01 7.97
CA GLU A 256 27.96 17.10 7.61
C GLU A 256 27.17 18.24 6.96
#